data_d9edac3f59c58e2eafb41674d8ecca2f
#
_entry.id   d9edac3f59c58e2eafb41674d8ecca2f
#
_cell.length_a   1.000
_cell.length_b   1.000
_cell.length_c   1.000
_cell.angle_alpha   90.00
_cell.angle_beta   90.00
_cell.angle_gamma   90.00
#
_symmetry.space_group_name_H-M   'P 1'
#
loop_
_entity.id
_entity.type
_entity.pdbx_description
1 polymer ?
#
loop_
_entity_poly.entity_id
_entity_poly.type
_entity_poly.pdbx_seq_one_letter_code
_entity_poly.pdbx_strand_id
1 'polypeptide(L)'
;MKKIAVLLFLGLIVFSCSSKKVTVRKSTSIKPKSERIVKTEKQEEMAVVDIDTESASFNTLIIKSTAEYLALFSVIAQEEMRLYSIPASITLAQGILESNSGRGRLSVEANNHFGIKCHDWTGAKIYHDDDASQECFRKYNDVKYSYRDHSLFLTTRSRYSKLFDLDKDDYKAWAKGLKAAGYATDSKYPHKL
;
A
#
# COMPACT_ATOMS: atom_id res chain seq x y z
N MET A 1 -41.97 -51.32 11.80
CA MET A 1 -40.79 -51.66 10.97
C MET A 1 -41.12 -51.30 9.56
N LYS A 2 -40.71 -50.13 9.09
CA LYS A 2 -40.84 -49.73 7.68
C LYS A 2 -39.45 -49.27 7.21
N LYS A 3 -38.86 -50.04 6.29
CA LYS A 3 -37.53 -49.74 5.68
C LYS A 3 -37.78 -48.75 4.55
N ILE A 4 -37.18 -47.55 4.60
CA ILE A 4 -37.17 -46.59 3.51
C ILE A 4 -35.86 -46.78 2.77
N ALA A 5 -35.95 -47.19 1.50
CA ALA A 5 -34.82 -47.28 0.59
C ALA A 5 -34.53 -45.89 0.02
N VAL A 6 -33.30 -45.39 0.21
CA VAL A 6 -32.80 -44.17 -0.40
C VAL A 6 -32.12 -44.52 -1.71
N LEU A 7 -32.72 -44.12 -2.81
CA LEU A 7 -32.10 -44.23 -4.16
C LEU A 7 -31.13 -43.05 -4.35
N LEU A 8 -29.85 -43.39 -4.47
CA LEU A 8 -28.76 -42.48 -4.87
C LEU A 8 -28.83 -42.27 -6.39
N PHE A 9 -29.20 -41.07 -6.81
CA PHE A 9 -29.08 -40.64 -8.21
C PHE A 9 -27.68 -40.05 -8.41
N LEU A 10 -26.82 -40.77 -9.12
CA LEU A 10 -25.47 -40.35 -9.52
C LEU A 10 -25.59 -39.56 -10.84
N GLY A 11 -25.66 -38.23 -10.79
CA GLY A 11 -25.66 -37.38 -11.97
C GLY A 11 -24.23 -37.09 -12.43
N LEU A 12 -23.79 -37.70 -13.53
CA LEU A 12 -22.56 -37.36 -14.25
C LEU A 12 -22.74 -36.04 -15.00
N ILE A 13 -22.12 -34.95 -14.50
CA ILE A 13 -22.01 -33.68 -15.23
C ILE A 13 -20.68 -33.74 -16.02
N VAL A 14 -20.77 -33.98 -17.32
CA VAL A 14 -19.65 -33.83 -18.27
C VAL A 14 -19.45 -32.34 -18.59
N PHE A 15 -18.42 -31.72 -18.03
CA PHE A 15 -17.96 -30.40 -18.43
C PHE A 15 -17.22 -30.48 -19.74
N SER A 16 -17.87 -30.04 -20.83
CA SER A 16 -17.24 -29.84 -22.13
C SER A 16 -16.39 -28.58 -22.12
N CYS A 17 -15.06 -28.74 -22.17
CA CYS A 17 -14.08 -27.64 -22.24
C CYS A 17 -13.94 -27.22 -23.71
N SER A 18 -14.59 -26.09 -24.10
CA SER A 18 -14.45 -25.49 -25.43
C SER A 18 -13.23 -24.57 -25.46
N SER A 19 -12.12 -25.04 -26.01
CA SER A 19 -10.90 -24.25 -26.25
C SER A 19 -11.08 -23.32 -27.45
N LYS A 20 -11.23 -22.02 -27.25
CA LYS A 20 -11.17 -21.03 -28.33
C LYS A 20 -9.72 -20.80 -28.76
N LYS A 21 -9.38 -21.20 -29.99
CA LYS A 21 -8.09 -20.90 -30.63
C LYS A 21 -8.01 -19.39 -30.90
N VAL A 22 -7.04 -18.72 -30.28
CA VAL A 22 -6.68 -17.32 -30.58
C VAL A 22 -5.82 -17.31 -31.85
N THR A 23 -6.35 -16.74 -32.93
CA THR A 23 -5.62 -16.53 -34.17
C THR A 23 -4.77 -15.28 -34.06
N VAL A 24 -3.46 -15.44 -33.99
CA VAL A 24 -2.50 -14.33 -34.05
C VAL A 24 -2.43 -13.80 -35.49
N ARG A 25 -2.91 -12.57 -35.70
CA ARG A 25 -2.70 -11.86 -36.97
C ARG A 25 -1.29 -11.30 -37.03
N LYS A 26 -0.54 -11.75 -38.02
CA LYS A 26 0.80 -11.28 -38.38
C LYS A 26 0.73 -9.82 -38.82
N SER A 27 1.36 -8.91 -38.09
CA SER A 27 1.49 -7.50 -38.42
C SER A 27 2.50 -7.34 -39.57
N THR A 28 2.07 -6.70 -40.63
CA THR A 28 2.86 -6.42 -41.83
C THR A 28 3.81 -5.24 -41.56
N SER A 29 5.08 -5.46 -41.80
CA SER A 29 6.16 -4.47 -41.78
C SER A 29 5.89 -3.32 -42.76
N ILE A 30 5.80 -2.09 -42.23
CA ILE A 30 5.80 -0.86 -43.06
C ILE A 30 7.20 -0.27 -43.01
N LYS A 31 7.87 -0.26 -44.16
CA LYS A 31 9.16 0.44 -44.39
C LYS A 31 8.98 1.95 -44.29
N PRO A 32 9.86 2.68 -43.61
CA PRO A 32 9.83 4.14 -43.62
C PRO A 32 10.39 4.69 -44.98
N LYS A 33 9.60 5.57 -45.54
CA LYS A 33 9.98 6.36 -46.74
C LYS A 33 10.86 7.54 -46.29
N SER A 34 12.07 7.59 -46.86
CA SER A 34 13.04 8.67 -46.70
C SER A 34 12.47 9.97 -47.29
N GLU A 35 12.40 11.01 -46.49
CA GLU A 35 12.31 12.37 -47.00
C GLU A 35 13.35 13.30 -46.34
N ARG A 36 13.98 14.00 -47.19
CA ARG A 36 15.16 14.81 -47.28
C ARG A 36 15.27 15.91 -46.21
N ILE A 37 16.46 15.97 -45.63
CA ILE A 37 17.00 16.91 -44.67
C ILE A 37 17.02 18.33 -45.27
N VAL A 38 16.50 19.30 -44.51
CA VAL A 38 16.90 20.70 -44.62
C VAL A 38 17.68 21.04 -43.33
N LYS A 39 18.96 21.33 -43.52
CA LYS A 39 19.87 21.82 -42.48
C LYS A 39 19.45 23.21 -42.05
N THR A 40 19.31 23.45 -40.76
CA THR A 40 19.61 24.74 -40.14
C THR A 40 20.34 24.45 -38.85
N GLU A 41 21.63 24.74 -38.88
CA GLU A 41 22.53 24.69 -37.74
C GLU A 41 22.18 25.81 -36.76
N LYS A 42 21.85 25.45 -35.51
CA LYS A 42 22.11 26.30 -34.35
C LYS A 42 22.64 25.39 -33.28
N GLN A 43 23.96 25.42 -33.10
CA GLN A 43 24.67 24.83 -31.99
C GLN A 43 24.19 25.52 -30.71
N GLU A 44 23.44 24.83 -29.88
CA GLU A 44 23.39 25.08 -28.46
C GLU A 44 24.31 24.05 -27.78
N GLU A 45 25.40 24.60 -27.28
CA GLU A 45 26.39 23.92 -26.45
C GLU A 45 25.71 23.34 -25.24
N MET A 46 25.43 22.02 -25.25
CA MET A 46 25.01 21.28 -24.06
C MET A 46 26.24 21.20 -23.16
N ALA A 47 26.22 22.01 -22.10
CA ALA A 47 27.13 21.85 -20.99
C ALA A 47 26.92 20.42 -20.42
N VAL A 48 27.96 19.61 -20.56
CA VAL A 48 28.08 18.33 -19.83
C VAL A 48 28.18 18.71 -18.36
N VAL A 49 27.09 18.56 -17.62
CA VAL A 49 27.12 18.62 -16.17
C VAL A 49 27.75 17.31 -15.75
N ASP A 50 29.00 17.34 -15.36
CA ASP A 50 29.62 16.26 -14.61
C ASP A 50 28.80 16.05 -13.33
N ILE A 51 28.01 15.00 -13.34
CA ILE A 51 27.35 14.52 -12.12
C ILE A 51 28.44 13.82 -11.33
N ASP A 52 29.15 14.61 -10.53
CA ASP A 52 29.96 14.06 -9.45
C ASP A 52 29.07 13.13 -8.62
N THR A 53 29.46 11.86 -8.63
CA THR A 53 28.86 10.83 -7.79
C THR A 53 29.26 11.10 -6.34
N GLU A 54 28.81 12.24 -5.82
CA GLU A 54 28.90 12.54 -4.40
C GLU A 54 27.90 11.65 -3.69
N SER A 55 28.43 10.79 -2.84
CA SER A 55 27.74 9.87 -1.98
C SER A 55 26.39 10.46 -1.53
N ALA A 56 25.29 9.82 -1.90
CA ALA A 56 23.98 10.15 -1.41
C ALA A 56 24.00 10.01 0.11
N SER A 57 24.36 11.08 0.77
CA SER A 57 24.09 11.30 2.19
C SER A 57 22.58 11.09 2.34
N PHE A 58 22.19 10.05 3.06
CA PHE A 58 20.81 9.82 3.48
C PHE A 58 20.40 11.04 4.30
N ASN A 59 19.89 12.07 3.63
CA ASN A 59 19.24 13.17 4.30
C ASN A 59 18.02 12.59 4.99
N THR A 60 18.13 12.36 6.28
CA THR A 60 16.99 12.01 7.14
C THR A 60 15.95 13.10 6.91
N LEU A 61 14.85 12.74 6.29
CA LEU A 61 13.78 13.67 5.95
C LEU A 61 13.17 14.20 7.25
N ILE A 62 13.47 15.45 7.60
CA ILE A 62 12.96 16.08 8.82
C ILE A 62 11.57 16.68 8.50
N ILE A 63 10.52 16.00 8.93
CA ILE A 63 9.13 16.47 8.79
C ILE A 63 8.82 17.42 9.95
N LYS A 64 8.51 18.68 9.61
CA LYS A 64 8.27 19.74 10.61
C LYS A 64 6.80 19.91 10.98
N SER A 65 5.88 19.52 10.09
CA SER A 65 4.46 19.75 10.27
C SER A 65 3.60 18.60 9.70
N THR A 66 2.33 18.55 10.15
CA THR A 66 1.33 17.64 9.56
C THR A 66 1.07 17.97 8.09
N ALA A 67 1.16 19.24 7.69
CA ALA A 67 1.00 19.62 6.28
C ALA A 67 2.12 19.04 5.41
N GLU A 68 3.36 19.05 5.87
CA GLU A 68 4.47 18.39 5.19
C GLU A 68 4.29 16.87 5.13
N TYR A 69 3.81 16.26 6.22
CA TYR A 69 3.48 14.83 6.23
C TYR A 69 2.47 14.49 5.14
N LEU A 70 1.39 15.25 5.04
CA LEU A 70 0.37 15.07 4.00
C LEU A 70 0.95 15.24 2.60
N ALA A 71 1.77 16.28 2.37
CA ALA A 71 2.39 16.53 1.07
C ALA A 71 3.30 15.37 0.62
N LEU A 72 4.05 14.78 1.55
CA LEU A 72 5.00 13.71 1.28
C LEU A 72 4.31 12.35 1.03
N PHE A 73 3.27 12.03 1.80
CA PHE A 73 2.73 10.66 1.83
C PHE A 73 1.35 10.50 1.19
N SER A 74 0.72 11.59 0.72
CA SER A 74 -0.60 11.51 0.06
C SER A 74 -0.60 10.62 -1.18
N VAL A 75 0.46 10.65 -1.98
CA VAL A 75 0.58 9.82 -3.20
C VAL A 75 0.62 8.33 -2.83
N ILE A 76 1.41 7.96 -1.81
CA ILE A 76 1.50 6.57 -1.33
C ILE A 76 0.14 6.11 -0.79
N ALA A 77 -0.52 6.94 0.03
CA ALA A 77 -1.83 6.61 0.59
C ALA A 77 -2.91 6.43 -0.50
N GLN A 78 -2.89 7.24 -1.56
CA GLN A 78 -3.79 7.10 -2.71
C GLN A 78 -3.47 5.85 -3.53
N GLU A 79 -2.21 5.46 -3.66
CA GLU A 79 -1.84 4.21 -4.31
C GLU A 79 -2.35 3.01 -3.52
N GLU A 80 -2.17 2.99 -2.20
CA GLU A 80 -2.70 1.94 -1.32
C GLU A 80 -4.23 1.89 -1.36
N MET A 81 -4.93 3.03 -1.42
CA MET A 81 -6.39 3.07 -1.61
C MET A 81 -6.80 2.39 -2.92
N ARG A 82 -6.09 2.63 -4.03
CA ARG A 82 -6.39 1.99 -5.32
C ARG A 82 -6.20 0.47 -5.26
N LEU A 83 -5.18 0.00 -4.55
CA LEU A 83 -4.81 -1.41 -4.46
C LEU A 83 -5.65 -2.18 -3.45
N TYR A 84 -5.98 -1.58 -2.31
CA TYR A 84 -6.56 -2.26 -1.15
C TYR A 84 -7.92 -1.72 -0.72
N SER A 85 -8.44 -0.70 -1.40
CA SER A 85 -9.77 -0.12 -1.12
C SER A 85 -9.93 0.52 0.27
N ILE A 86 -8.84 0.88 0.94
CA ILE A 86 -8.84 1.64 2.18
C ILE A 86 -8.80 3.12 1.83
N PRO A 87 -9.69 3.98 2.35
CA PRO A 87 -9.65 5.42 2.05
C PRO A 87 -8.29 6.03 2.38
N ALA A 88 -7.73 6.79 1.42
CA ALA A 88 -6.43 7.45 1.61
C ALA A 88 -6.45 8.42 2.80
N SER A 89 -7.58 9.07 3.06
CA SER A 89 -7.80 9.95 4.21
C SER A 89 -7.65 9.19 5.54
N ILE A 90 -8.20 7.98 5.62
CA ILE A 90 -8.07 7.11 6.81
C ILE A 90 -6.62 6.67 6.99
N THR A 91 -5.98 6.18 5.93
CA THR A 91 -4.57 5.77 6.00
C THR A 91 -3.67 6.92 6.45
N LEU A 92 -3.87 8.14 5.89
CA LEU A 92 -3.09 9.32 6.29
C LEU A 92 -3.37 9.74 7.74
N ALA A 93 -4.65 9.77 8.16
CA ALA A 93 -5.01 10.11 9.52
C ALA A 93 -4.40 9.15 10.55
N GLN A 94 -4.45 7.84 10.27
CA GLN A 94 -3.77 6.84 11.08
C GLN A 94 -2.26 7.05 11.11
N GLY A 95 -1.63 7.26 9.95
CA GLY A 95 -0.19 7.53 9.88
C GLY A 95 0.23 8.78 10.66
N ILE A 96 -0.56 9.86 10.61
CA ILE A 96 -0.34 11.08 11.41
C ILE A 96 -0.41 10.77 12.91
N LEU A 97 -1.44 10.03 13.32
CA LEU A 97 -1.70 9.73 14.72
C LEU A 97 -0.64 8.78 15.31
N GLU A 98 -0.36 7.68 14.62
CA GLU A 98 0.55 6.62 15.07
C GLU A 98 2.03 7.05 15.04
N SER A 99 2.42 7.92 14.09
CA SER A 99 3.81 8.35 13.91
C SER A 99 4.13 9.74 14.47
N ASN A 100 3.17 10.40 15.13
CA ASN A 100 3.31 11.82 15.48
C ASN A 100 3.67 12.68 14.24
N SER A 101 2.93 12.51 13.14
CA SER A 101 3.20 13.13 11.83
C SER A 101 4.61 12.82 11.31
N GLY A 102 5.06 11.58 11.43
CA GLY A 102 6.36 11.15 10.94
C GLY A 102 7.57 11.56 11.81
N ARG A 103 7.33 12.14 12.99
CA ARG A 103 8.39 12.59 13.91
C ARG A 103 8.69 11.59 15.02
N GLY A 104 7.88 10.55 15.18
CA GLY A 104 8.11 9.50 16.15
C GLY A 104 9.34 8.67 15.82
N ARG A 105 10.00 8.10 16.83
CA ARG A 105 11.24 7.35 16.68
C ARG A 105 11.11 6.21 15.66
N LEU A 106 10.01 5.44 15.68
CA LEU A 106 9.81 4.33 14.75
C LEU A 106 9.68 4.79 13.29
N SER A 107 9.06 5.94 13.03
CA SER A 107 8.98 6.50 11.68
C SER A 107 10.32 7.04 11.19
N VAL A 108 11.08 7.72 12.06
CA VAL A 108 12.38 8.34 11.70
C VAL A 108 13.47 7.29 11.49
N GLU A 109 13.63 6.35 12.43
CA GLU A 109 14.75 5.40 12.41
C GLU A 109 14.44 4.10 11.65
N ALA A 110 13.14 3.78 11.46
CA ALA A 110 12.72 2.51 10.90
C ALA A 110 11.73 2.61 9.73
N ASN A 111 11.36 3.82 9.28
CA ASN A 111 10.30 4.04 8.27
C ASN A 111 8.98 3.34 8.64
N ASN A 112 8.73 3.10 9.92
CA ASN A 112 7.57 2.38 10.44
C ASN A 112 6.54 3.37 10.99
N HIS A 113 5.65 3.84 10.11
CA HIS A 113 4.68 4.89 10.41
C HIS A 113 3.43 4.41 11.15
N PHE A 114 3.24 3.10 11.29
CA PHE A 114 2.04 2.50 11.89
C PHE A 114 2.35 1.61 13.09
N GLY A 115 3.58 1.64 13.60
CA GLY A 115 3.96 0.82 14.75
C GLY A 115 3.80 -0.68 14.52
N ILE A 116 4.15 -1.18 13.32
CA ILE A 116 3.95 -2.57 12.98
C ILE A 116 5.00 -3.44 13.67
N LYS A 117 4.53 -4.32 14.56
CA LYS A 117 5.36 -5.25 15.35
C LYS A 117 5.90 -6.39 14.47
N CYS A 118 7.01 -7.01 14.90
CA CYS A 118 7.72 -8.01 14.10
C CYS A 118 6.87 -9.23 13.75
N HIS A 119 6.19 -9.85 14.73
CA HIS A 119 5.59 -11.19 14.54
C HIS A 119 6.57 -12.13 13.81
N ASP A 120 6.20 -12.69 12.67
CA ASP A 120 7.02 -13.60 11.85
C ASP A 120 7.99 -12.86 10.89
N TRP A 121 8.25 -11.56 11.13
CA TRP A 121 9.12 -10.75 10.29
C TRP A 121 10.58 -11.20 10.36
N THR A 122 11.17 -11.51 9.21
CA THR A 122 12.57 -11.93 9.06
C THR A 122 13.51 -10.80 8.62
N GLY A 123 12.96 -9.63 8.24
CA GLY A 123 13.73 -8.47 7.81
C GLY A 123 14.40 -7.70 8.95
N ALA A 124 14.93 -6.51 8.66
CA ALA A 124 15.55 -5.64 9.65
C ALA A 124 14.56 -5.23 10.75
N LYS A 125 15.05 -5.04 11.97
CA LYS A 125 14.26 -4.83 13.18
C LYS A 125 14.75 -3.62 13.95
N ILE A 126 13.86 -3.03 14.74
CA ILE A 126 14.16 -2.02 15.75
C ILE A 126 13.42 -2.39 17.03
N TYR A 127 13.99 -2.08 18.18
CA TYR A 127 13.37 -2.33 19.48
C TYR A 127 12.97 -1.01 20.11
N HIS A 128 11.76 -0.96 20.66
CA HIS A 128 11.18 0.22 21.26
C HIS A 128 10.27 -0.16 22.43
N ASP A 129 10.24 0.67 23.47
CA ASP A 129 9.32 0.49 24.58
C ASP A 129 7.95 1.05 24.17
N ASP A 130 6.92 0.19 24.23
CA ASP A 130 5.52 0.50 23.92
C ASP A 130 4.62 -0.12 25.02
N ASP A 131 3.79 -1.09 24.72
CA ASP A 131 3.01 -1.83 25.72
C ASP A 131 3.90 -2.63 26.69
N ALA A 132 5.06 -3.06 26.20
CA ALA A 132 6.11 -3.73 26.98
C ALA A 132 7.49 -3.14 26.66
N SER A 133 8.46 -3.39 27.53
CA SER A 133 9.85 -2.99 27.30
C SER A 133 10.47 -3.78 26.15
N GLN A 134 11.22 -3.11 25.29
CA GLN A 134 12.00 -3.69 24.19
C GLN A 134 11.15 -4.55 23.22
N GLU A 135 9.95 -4.10 22.90
CA GLU A 135 9.16 -4.76 21.87
C GLU A 135 9.79 -4.62 20.49
N CYS A 136 9.63 -5.68 19.69
CA CYS A 136 10.21 -5.75 18.34
C CYS A 136 9.28 -5.14 17.30
N PHE A 137 9.79 -4.16 16.54
CA PHE A 137 9.09 -3.53 15.42
C PHE A 137 9.84 -3.76 14.11
N ARG A 138 9.09 -3.82 13.01
CA ARG A 138 9.66 -3.93 11.65
C ARG A 138 10.43 -2.67 11.29
N LYS A 139 11.59 -2.84 10.67
CA LYS A 139 12.36 -1.74 10.06
C LYS A 139 12.33 -1.90 8.55
N TYR A 140 11.90 -0.86 7.85
CA TYR A 140 11.75 -0.85 6.40
C TYR A 140 12.83 -0.01 5.74
N ASN A 141 13.22 -0.40 4.52
CA ASN A 141 14.17 0.37 3.71
C ASN A 141 13.51 1.60 3.07
N ASP A 142 12.17 1.58 2.93
CA ASP A 142 11.39 2.65 2.33
C ASP A 142 10.04 2.73 3.05
N VAL A 143 9.54 3.94 3.26
CA VAL A 143 8.27 4.19 3.96
C VAL A 143 7.07 3.52 3.29
N LYS A 144 7.08 3.36 1.97
CA LYS A 144 6.00 2.69 1.23
C LYS A 144 5.70 1.27 1.73
N TYR A 145 6.70 0.56 2.25
CA TYR A 145 6.49 -0.78 2.80
C TYR A 145 5.74 -0.78 4.13
N SER A 146 5.89 0.28 4.93
CA SER A 146 5.08 0.48 6.12
C SER A 146 3.60 0.73 5.76
N TYR A 147 3.33 1.53 4.73
CA TYR A 147 1.98 1.76 4.20
C TYR A 147 1.37 0.47 3.63
N ARG A 148 2.16 -0.29 2.87
CA ARG A 148 1.75 -1.60 2.34
C ARG A 148 1.40 -2.59 3.45
N ASP A 149 2.24 -2.71 4.46
CA ASP A 149 2.00 -3.62 5.58
C ASP A 149 0.79 -3.19 6.42
N HIS A 150 0.52 -1.88 6.55
CA HIS A 150 -0.71 -1.37 7.14
C HIS A 150 -1.94 -1.79 6.32
N SER A 151 -1.89 -1.66 5.01
CA SER A 151 -2.99 -2.10 4.13
C SER A 151 -3.23 -3.60 4.25
N LEU A 152 -2.17 -4.40 4.26
CA LEU A 152 -2.25 -5.84 4.47
C LEU A 152 -2.78 -6.19 5.88
N PHE A 153 -2.39 -5.43 6.90
CA PHE A 153 -2.90 -5.61 8.25
C PHE A 153 -4.43 -5.48 8.32
N LEU A 154 -5.02 -4.53 7.61
CA LEU A 154 -6.47 -4.34 7.60
C LEU A 154 -7.18 -5.36 6.69
N THR A 155 -6.62 -5.68 5.51
CA THR A 155 -7.29 -6.53 4.53
C THR A 155 -7.22 -8.02 4.86
N THR A 156 -6.19 -8.48 5.58
CA THR A 156 -6.00 -9.92 5.87
C THR A 156 -6.63 -10.39 7.17
N ARG A 157 -7.09 -9.48 8.04
CA ARG A 157 -7.70 -9.84 9.33
C ARG A 157 -9.21 -9.76 9.27
N SER A 158 -9.90 -10.88 9.51
CA SER A 158 -11.36 -11.02 9.41
C SER A 158 -12.14 -10.00 10.25
N ARG A 159 -11.59 -9.56 11.39
CA ARG A 159 -12.25 -8.55 12.24
C ARG A 159 -12.48 -7.19 11.54
N TYR A 160 -11.71 -6.89 10.49
CA TYR A 160 -11.84 -5.66 9.71
C TYR A 160 -12.67 -5.83 8.44
N SER A 161 -13.12 -7.05 8.10
CA SER A 161 -13.83 -7.32 6.83
C SER A 161 -15.02 -6.40 6.57
N LYS A 162 -15.81 -6.10 7.62
CA LYS A 162 -16.97 -5.20 7.52
C LYS A 162 -16.63 -3.74 7.15
N LEU A 163 -15.39 -3.33 7.27
CA LEU A 163 -14.97 -1.99 6.82
C LEU A 163 -15.07 -1.84 5.31
N PHE A 164 -14.87 -2.93 4.59
CA PHE A 164 -14.86 -2.95 3.13
C PHE A 164 -16.26 -2.95 2.51
N ASP A 165 -17.30 -3.05 3.34
CA ASP A 165 -18.70 -2.85 2.96
C ASP A 165 -19.13 -1.36 3.03
N LEU A 166 -18.27 -0.50 3.61
CA LEU A 166 -18.52 0.93 3.77
C LEU A 166 -18.15 1.70 2.50
N ASP A 167 -18.84 2.81 2.27
CA ASP A 167 -18.46 3.77 1.24
C ASP A 167 -17.08 4.34 1.54
N LYS A 168 -16.22 4.42 0.51
CA LYS A 168 -14.86 4.95 0.63
C LYS A 168 -14.83 6.43 1.01
N ASP A 169 -15.89 7.16 0.69
CA ASP A 169 -16.01 8.58 1.01
C ASP A 169 -16.59 8.82 2.41
N ASP A 170 -17.18 7.78 3.06
CA ASP A 170 -17.65 7.86 4.43
C ASP A 170 -16.53 7.59 5.46
N TYR A 171 -15.59 8.53 5.55
CA TYR A 171 -14.49 8.44 6.51
C TYR A 171 -14.98 8.35 7.97
N LYS A 172 -16.17 8.90 8.29
CA LYS A 172 -16.75 8.82 9.64
C LYS A 172 -17.19 7.41 9.99
N ALA A 173 -17.81 6.71 9.05
CA ALA A 173 -18.16 5.30 9.24
C ALA A 173 -16.90 4.45 9.34
N TRP A 174 -15.88 4.70 8.53
CA TRP A 174 -14.58 4.03 8.61
C TRP A 174 -13.91 4.22 9.97
N ALA A 175 -13.83 5.46 10.49
CA ALA A 175 -13.24 5.73 11.79
C ALA A 175 -13.96 5.01 12.94
N LYS A 176 -15.31 5.03 12.93
CA LYS A 176 -16.13 4.28 13.90
C LYS A 176 -15.95 2.76 13.74
N GLY A 177 -15.92 2.27 12.52
CA GLY A 177 -15.74 0.86 12.20
C GLY A 177 -14.38 0.34 12.67
N LEU A 178 -13.30 1.09 12.46
CA LEU A 178 -11.96 0.76 12.98
C LEU A 178 -11.97 0.61 14.51
N LYS A 179 -12.60 1.56 15.22
CA LYS A 179 -12.75 1.46 16.68
C LYS A 179 -13.56 0.23 17.09
N ALA A 180 -14.70 -0.01 16.43
CA ALA A 180 -15.56 -1.16 16.72
C ALA A 180 -14.85 -2.50 16.45
N ALA A 181 -13.98 -2.56 15.43
CA ALA A 181 -13.16 -3.72 15.11
C ALA A 181 -11.93 -3.90 16.04
N GLY A 182 -11.76 -3.01 17.01
CA GLY A 182 -10.68 -3.10 18.00
C GLY A 182 -9.30 -2.69 17.46
N TYR A 183 -9.25 -1.73 16.51
CA TYR A 183 -7.98 -1.19 16.04
C TYR A 183 -7.26 -0.43 17.16
N ALA A 184 -7.99 0.35 17.95
CA ALA A 184 -7.47 1.06 19.10
C ALA A 184 -8.38 0.88 20.33
N THR A 185 -7.79 0.94 21.51
CA THR A 185 -8.52 0.84 22.80
C THR A 185 -9.18 2.16 23.20
N ASP A 186 -8.61 3.29 22.79
CA ASP A 186 -9.11 4.63 23.09
C ASP A 186 -10.54 4.87 22.56
N SER A 187 -11.47 5.21 23.45
CA SER A 187 -12.86 5.52 23.11
C SER A 187 -13.01 6.74 22.19
N LYS A 188 -12.03 7.66 22.22
CA LYS A 188 -12.02 8.89 21.42
C LYS A 188 -11.33 8.70 20.05
N TYR A 189 -10.85 7.49 19.75
CA TYR A 189 -10.15 7.22 18.49
C TYR A 189 -10.87 7.71 17.23
N PRO A 190 -12.19 7.49 17.04
CA PRO A 190 -12.90 7.99 15.86
C PRO A 190 -12.92 9.52 15.72
N HIS A 191 -12.75 10.24 16.81
CA HIS A 191 -12.72 11.70 16.79
C HIS A 191 -11.30 12.26 16.59
N LYS A 192 -10.29 11.43 16.76
CA LYS A 192 -8.88 11.78 16.51
C LYS A 192 -8.49 11.57 15.06
N LEU A 193 -9.17 10.63 14.37
CA LEU A 193 -9.08 10.42 12.94
C LEU A 193 -9.89 11.46 12.16
#